data_13d6a34047b1a112a0cd10253a81d292
#
_entry.id   13d6a34047b1a112a0cd10253a81d292
#
_cell.length_a   1.000
_cell.length_b   1.000
_cell.length_c   1.000
_cell.angle_alpha   90.00
_cell.angle_beta   90.00
_cell.angle_gamma   90.00
#
_symmetry.space_group_name_H-M   'P 1'
#
loop_
_entity.id
_entity.type
_entity.pdbx_description
1 polymer ?
#
loop_
_entity_poly.entity_id
_entity_poly.type
_entity_poly.pdbx_seq_one_letter_code
_entity_poly.pdbx_strand_id
1 'polypeptide(L)'
;MRLMRLLPIFLFILIIGQTHAATTPFGGTPLQIDKGKKTTPEFTAKAVIKETPGFQVRVAGYNIAHARGKDSGGLKEIGKPSKLKGIAQLIKDNKIDIVGFTEISRGDLRVLFKNQPKFIAKYLGYHYVYEQNYKRGLFGKLATQGNAIVSKYPIVSHKNHNLYRANDKNEQRSCLDAIIDFGKAGRIRILVAHLSLNLEESTKQIEQIWKIVEASKEPVILTGDFNSRPGSDRVKWLAQRMRDTTSNLNTTYKNKPDVKIDYHFISGPWLHGVSRVIGFDLDYSDHGCLINDYWLQDSKK
;
A
#
# COMPACT_ATOMS: atom_id res chain seq x y z
N MET A 1 42.89 -1.06 42.96
CA MET A 1 43.38 0.01 42.10
C MET A 1 42.22 0.51 41.21
N ARG A 2 42.05 1.81 41.14
CA ARG A 2 40.86 2.61 40.81
C ARG A 2 40.25 2.35 39.45
N LEU A 3 38.90 2.07 39.43
CA LEU A 3 38.04 2.20 38.29
C LEU A 3 37.86 3.72 37.95
N MET A 4 38.15 4.09 36.75
CA MET A 4 37.75 5.39 36.20
C MET A 4 36.46 5.23 35.37
N ARG A 5 35.36 5.84 35.85
CA ARG A 5 34.13 6.02 35.12
C ARG A 5 34.25 7.21 34.18
N LEU A 6 33.99 7.01 32.88
CA LEU A 6 33.81 8.10 31.90
C LEU A 6 32.32 8.24 31.62
N LEU A 7 31.76 9.38 32.02
CA LEU A 7 30.45 9.86 31.56
C LEU A 7 30.59 10.53 30.19
N PRO A 8 29.66 10.36 29.28
CA PRO A 8 29.58 11.24 28.11
C PRO A 8 28.71 12.47 28.41
N ILE A 9 29.30 13.62 28.11
CA ILE A 9 28.70 14.94 28.16
C ILE A 9 27.72 15.08 26.99
N PHE A 10 26.45 15.34 27.27
CA PHE A 10 25.46 15.79 26.27
C PHE A 10 25.59 17.30 26.07
N LEU A 11 25.98 17.69 24.88
CA LEU A 11 25.99 19.10 24.45
C LEU A 11 24.64 19.46 23.84
N PHE A 12 23.85 20.28 24.53
CA PHE A 12 22.63 20.92 23.99
C PHE A 12 23.04 22.15 23.18
N ILE A 13 22.81 22.13 21.87
CA ILE A 13 22.88 23.33 21.04
C ILE A 13 21.46 23.89 20.89
N LEU A 14 21.23 25.03 21.50
CA LEU A 14 20.02 25.83 21.37
C LEU A 14 20.18 26.70 20.11
N ILE A 15 19.43 26.46 19.07
CA ILE A 15 19.37 27.35 17.89
C ILE A 15 18.11 28.22 18.03
N ILE A 16 18.33 29.51 18.31
CA ILE A 16 17.31 30.54 18.28
C ILE A 16 17.14 30.96 16.80
N GLY A 17 16.02 30.61 16.21
CA GLY A 17 15.64 31.06 14.86
C GLY A 17 14.79 32.32 14.94
N GLN A 18 15.28 33.39 14.35
CA GLN A 18 14.55 34.67 14.19
C GLN A 18 13.46 34.51 13.13
N THR A 19 12.26 34.92 13.49
CA THR A 19 11.10 35.00 12.57
C THR A 19 11.13 36.32 11.83
N HIS A 20 11.23 36.28 10.50
CA HIS A 20 10.92 37.44 9.65
C HIS A 20 9.46 37.30 9.18
N ALA A 21 8.63 38.25 9.63
CA ALA A 21 7.26 38.42 9.15
C ALA A 21 7.29 39.06 7.76
N ALA A 22 6.71 38.39 6.76
CA ALA A 22 6.37 38.93 5.48
C ALA A 22 4.90 39.36 5.49
N THR A 23 4.67 40.66 5.40
CA THR A 23 3.34 41.27 5.24
C THR A 23 2.90 41.18 3.79
N THR A 24 1.70 40.63 3.54
CA THR A 24 0.96 40.79 2.28
C THR A 24 -0.34 41.56 2.55
N PRO A 25 -0.69 42.51 1.68
CA PRO A 25 -1.90 43.31 1.82
C PRO A 25 -2.99 42.68 0.96
N PHE A 26 -4.05 42.13 1.56
CA PHE A 26 -5.40 42.14 0.96
C PHE A 26 -6.41 41.77 2.06
N GLY A 27 -7.30 42.75 2.34
CA GLY A 27 -8.37 42.62 3.30
C GLY A 27 -9.46 41.65 2.80
N GLY A 28 -9.79 40.71 3.65
CA GLY A 28 -10.95 39.84 3.53
C GLY A 28 -11.47 39.53 4.92
N THR A 29 -12.74 39.84 5.15
CA THR A 29 -13.46 39.65 6.41
C THR A 29 -13.42 38.19 6.88
N PRO A 30 -13.17 37.88 8.18
CA PRO A 30 -13.17 36.50 8.65
C PRO A 30 -14.58 35.91 8.63
N LEU A 31 -14.77 34.80 7.92
CA LEU A 31 -15.95 33.94 8.03
C LEU A 31 -15.98 33.30 9.42
N GLN A 32 -17.05 33.52 10.15
CA GLN A 32 -17.36 32.82 11.41
C GLN A 32 -17.56 31.32 11.13
N ILE A 33 -16.76 30.49 11.75
CA ILE A 33 -16.93 29.02 11.71
C ILE A 33 -17.93 28.63 12.79
N ASP A 34 -19.09 28.21 12.36
CA ASP A 34 -20.12 27.59 13.20
C ASP A 34 -19.63 26.22 13.70
N LYS A 35 -19.47 26.08 15.03
CA LYS A 35 -19.11 24.82 15.71
C LYS A 35 -20.36 23.96 15.93
N GLY A 36 -20.94 23.43 14.89
CA GLY A 36 -22.11 22.57 14.97
C GLY A 36 -22.01 21.30 14.13
N LYS A 37 -21.91 20.15 14.84
CA LYS A 37 -22.11 18.77 14.36
C LYS A 37 -21.08 18.21 13.38
N LYS A 38 -20.23 17.30 13.89
CA LYS A 38 -19.49 16.31 13.08
C LYS A 38 -20.47 15.38 12.35
N THR A 39 -20.82 15.72 11.15
CA THR A 39 -21.38 14.78 10.18
C THR A 39 -20.29 14.53 9.16
N THR A 40 -19.77 13.32 9.13
CA THR A 40 -18.93 12.82 8.04
C THR A 40 -19.74 12.97 6.74
N PRO A 41 -19.25 13.65 5.71
CA PRO A 41 -19.95 13.68 4.43
C PRO A 41 -19.88 12.29 3.81
N GLU A 42 -20.98 11.58 3.80
CA GLU A 42 -21.19 10.45 2.92
C GLU A 42 -21.28 10.98 1.49
N PHE A 43 -20.15 11.01 0.79
CA PHE A 43 -20.15 11.27 -0.65
C PHE A 43 -20.65 10.04 -1.37
N THR A 44 -21.97 9.90 -1.47
CA THR A 44 -22.62 8.99 -2.40
C THR A 44 -22.64 9.63 -3.79
N ALA A 45 -21.52 9.60 -4.48
CA ALA A 45 -21.55 9.75 -5.93
C ALA A 45 -22.11 8.43 -6.50
N LYS A 46 -23.42 8.33 -6.68
CA LYS A 46 -24.04 7.33 -7.54
C LYS A 46 -23.58 7.63 -8.98
N ALA A 47 -22.42 7.06 -9.38
CA ALA A 47 -22.18 6.87 -10.78
C ALA A 47 -23.31 5.95 -11.29
N VAL A 48 -24.19 6.46 -12.13
CA VAL A 48 -25.19 5.67 -12.85
C VAL A 48 -24.40 4.77 -13.81
N ILE A 49 -23.98 3.62 -13.32
CA ILE A 49 -23.44 2.55 -14.16
C ILE A 49 -24.66 1.94 -14.82
N LYS A 50 -24.99 2.38 -16.04
CA LYS A 50 -25.81 1.59 -16.97
C LYS A 50 -25.21 0.22 -17.03
N GLU A 51 -26.03 -0.83 -16.96
CA GLU A 51 -25.65 -2.24 -16.99
C GLU A 51 -24.34 -2.48 -17.70
N THR A 52 -23.29 -2.81 -16.93
CA THR A 52 -21.96 -3.10 -17.47
C THR A 52 -21.88 -4.61 -17.63
N PRO A 53 -21.98 -5.12 -18.88
CA PRO A 53 -21.71 -6.52 -19.14
C PRO A 53 -20.23 -6.77 -18.92
N GLY A 54 -19.88 -7.52 -17.86
CA GLY A 54 -18.50 -7.85 -17.57
C GLY A 54 -18.34 -8.53 -16.22
N PHE A 55 -17.24 -9.24 -16.07
CA PHE A 55 -16.88 -9.89 -14.82
C PHE A 55 -16.40 -8.83 -13.81
N GLN A 56 -17.08 -8.76 -12.66
CA GLN A 56 -16.73 -7.84 -11.57
C GLN A 56 -15.73 -8.49 -10.60
N VAL A 57 -14.71 -7.73 -10.21
CA VAL A 57 -13.76 -8.09 -9.18
C VAL A 57 -13.48 -6.90 -8.25
N ARG A 58 -13.48 -7.13 -6.93
CA ARG A 58 -13.07 -6.15 -5.93
C ARG A 58 -11.64 -6.40 -5.52
N VAL A 59 -10.80 -5.40 -5.75
CA VAL A 59 -9.35 -5.47 -5.49
C VAL A 59 -8.96 -4.49 -4.41
N ALA A 60 -8.08 -4.92 -3.51
CA ALA A 60 -7.48 -4.07 -2.49
C ALA A 60 -5.95 -4.02 -2.60
N GLY A 61 -5.39 -2.87 -2.19
CA GLY A 61 -3.98 -2.69 -1.85
C GLY A 61 -3.85 -2.32 -0.37
N TYR A 62 -2.98 -3.00 0.37
CA TYR A 62 -2.86 -2.77 1.79
C TYR A 62 -1.43 -2.96 2.32
N ASN A 63 -0.78 -1.86 2.70
CA ASN A 63 0.39 -1.92 3.55
C ASN A 63 -0.09 -2.23 4.98
N ILE A 64 0.26 -3.42 5.51
CA ILE A 64 -0.25 -3.86 6.82
C ILE A 64 0.72 -3.61 7.98
N ALA A 65 1.87 -2.97 7.74
CA ALA A 65 2.86 -2.69 8.79
C ALA A 65 3.06 -3.91 9.72
N HIS A 66 3.22 -5.10 9.14
CA HIS A 66 3.33 -6.39 9.85
C HIS A 66 2.14 -6.74 10.77
N ALA A 67 0.96 -6.12 10.58
CA ALA A 67 -0.24 -6.24 11.41
C ALA A 67 -0.01 -5.84 12.88
N ARG A 68 0.78 -4.80 13.14
CA ARG A 68 1.20 -4.35 14.46
C ARG A 68 0.50 -3.09 14.94
N GLY A 69 -0.36 -2.52 14.13
CA GLY A 69 -1.11 -1.31 14.44
C GLY A 69 -0.45 -0.04 13.87
N LYS A 70 -1.11 1.09 14.11
CA LYS A 70 -0.72 2.40 13.57
C LYS A 70 0.60 2.96 14.10
N ASP A 71 0.98 2.58 15.32
CA ASP A 71 2.22 3.03 15.98
C ASP A 71 3.32 1.96 15.88
N SER A 72 3.31 1.18 14.80
CA SER A 72 4.27 0.10 14.60
C SER A 72 5.68 0.66 14.40
N GLY A 73 6.62 0.18 15.22
CA GLY A 73 8.04 0.55 15.13
C GLY A 73 8.89 0.00 16.28
N GLY A 74 10.09 -0.45 15.93
CA GLY A 74 11.12 -0.88 16.90
C GLY A 74 10.82 -2.14 17.70
N LEU A 75 11.63 -2.41 18.70
CA LEU A 75 11.57 -3.61 19.55
C LEU A 75 10.39 -3.60 20.53
N LYS A 76 9.81 -2.44 20.82
CA LYS A 76 8.66 -2.27 21.74
C LYS A 76 7.40 -3.04 21.30
N GLU A 77 7.37 -3.47 20.05
CA GLU A 77 6.23 -4.16 19.45
C GLU A 77 6.34 -5.70 19.53
N ILE A 78 7.52 -6.23 19.88
CA ILE A 78 7.71 -7.68 20.02
C ILE A 78 6.81 -8.21 21.13
N GLY A 79 6.02 -9.25 20.80
CA GLY A 79 5.11 -9.88 21.76
C GLY A 79 3.71 -9.26 21.86
N LYS A 80 3.44 -8.09 21.24
CA LYS A 80 2.07 -7.56 21.19
C LYS A 80 1.15 -8.44 20.35
N PRO A 81 -0.15 -8.55 20.70
CA PRO A 81 -1.10 -9.31 19.89
C PRO A 81 -1.15 -8.81 18.45
N SER A 82 -1.05 -9.73 17.51
CA SER A 82 -1.17 -9.40 16.09
C SER A 82 -2.59 -9.01 15.74
N LYS A 83 -2.78 -7.94 14.99
CA LYS A 83 -4.06 -7.48 14.43
C LYS A 83 -4.53 -8.32 13.23
N LEU A 84 -3.84 -9.38 12.93
CA LEU A 84 -3.99 -10.18 11.70
C LEU A 84 -5.41 -10.74 11.50
N LYS A 85 -6.08 -11.17 12.60
CA LYS A 85 -7.47 -11.64 12.54
C LYS A 85 -8.42 -10.49 12.16
N GLY A 86 -8.20 -9.29 12.69
CA GLY A 86 -8.99 -8.12 12.35
C GLY A 86 -8.81 -7.72 10.88
N ILE A 87 -7.59 -7.78 10.36
CA ILE A 87 -7.31 -7.54 8.93
C ILE A 87 -8.06 -8.57 8.06
N ALA A 88 -7.98 -9.86 8.39
CA ALA A 88 -8.69 -10.90 7.65
C ALA A 88 -10.21 -10.70 7.71
N GLN A 89 -10.75 -10.29 8.86
CA GLN A 89 -12.18 -9.99 9.02
C GLN A 89 -12.57 -8.76 8.19
N LEU A 90 -11.77 -7.69 8.18
CA LEU A 90 -12.01 -6.50 7.35
C LEU A 90 -12.13 -6.86 5.86
N ILE A 91 -11.25 -7.74 5.37
CA ILE A 91 -11.29 -8.23 3.98
C ILE A 91 -12.58 -8.99 3.71
N LYS A 92 -12.96 -9.90 4.63
CA LYS A 92 -14.17 -10.72 4.52
C LYS A 92 -15.45 -9.88 4.51
N ASP A 93 -15.58 -8.93 5.45
CA ASP A 93 -16.77 -8.10 5.61
C ASP A 93 -16.98 -7.16 4.41
N ASN A 94 -15.87 -6.71 3.79
CA ASN A 94 -15.92 -5.88 2.60
C ASN A 94 -15.96 -6.69 1.29
N LYS A 95 -16.06 -8.03 1.36
CA LYS A 95 -16.16 -8.93 0.20
C LYS A 95 -15.04 -8.67 -0.83
N ILE A 96 -13.82 -8.51 -0.35
CA ILE A 96 -12.66 -8.23 -1.22
C ILE A 96 -12.22 -9.56 -1.84
N ASP A 97 -12.13 -9.61 -3.16
CA ASP A 97 -11.80 -10.82 -3.90
C ASP A 97 -10.29 -11.03 -4.04
N ILE A 98 -9.52 -9.94 -4.18
CA ILE A 98 -8.06 -9.97 -4.34
C ILE A 98 -7.44 -8.87 -3.48
N VAL A 99 -6.39 -9.20 -2.73
CA VAL A 99 -5.61 -8.23 -1.94
C VAL A 99 -4.14 -8.34 -2.28
N GLY A 100 -3.54 -7.21 -2.67
CA GLY A 100 -2.09 -7.02 -2.71
C GLY A 100 -1.60 -6.45 -1.39
N PHE A 101 -0.74 -7.17 -0.70
CA PHE A 101 -0.16 -6.75 0.57
C PHE A 101 1.29 -6.31 0.41
N THR A 102 1.64 -5.22 1.09
CA THR A 102 3.02 -4.82 1.35
C THR A 102 3.30 -4.83 2.86
N GLU A 103 4.57 -4.85 3.26
CA GLU A 103 5.01 -5.00 4.65
C GLU A 103 4.35 -6.19 5.38
N ILE A 104 4.24 -7.30 4.69
CA ILE A 104 3.76 -8.55 5.24
C ILE A 104 4.93 -9.50 5.55
N SER A 105 4.84 -10.27 6.64
CA SER A 105 5.95 -11.08 7.15
C SER A 105 5.65 -12.57 7.15
N ARG A 106 6.73 -13.39 7.06
CA ARG A 106 6.65 -14.83 7.17
C ARG A 106 7.74 -15.37 8.08
N GLY A 107 7.35 -15.73 9.32
CA GLY A 107 8.18 -16.54 10.21
C GLY A 107 9.31 -15.81 10.93
N ASP A 108 9.16 -14.53 11.24
CA ASP A 108 10.12 -13.78 12.05
C ASP A 108 9.63 -13.47 13.47
N LEU A 109 10.54 -13.01 14.32
CA LEU A 109 10.27 -12.71 15.73
C LEU A 109 9.25 -11.58 15.90
N ARG A 110 9.24 -10.57 15.03
CA ARG A 110 8.30 -9.43 15.12
C ARG A 110 6.85 -9.88 15.06
N VAL A 111 6.58 -10.95 14.34
CA VAL A 111 5.25 -11.52 14.14
C VAL A 111 5.08 -12.87 14.85
N LEU A 112 5.93 -13.15 15.87
CA LEU A 112 5.91 -14.38 16.63
C LEU A 112 5.93 -15.63 15.73
N PHE A 113 6.81 -15.62 14.72
CA PHE A 113 7.00 -16.67 13.73
C PHE A 113 5.76 -17.05 12.92
N LYS A 114 4.71 -16.23 12.94
CA LYS A 114 3.50 -16.47 12.12
C LYS A 114 3.80 -16.26 10.64
N ASN A 115 3.23 -17.12 9.81
CA ASN A 115 3.13 -16.92 8.38
C ASN A 115 1.85 -16.10 8.11
N GLN A 116 1.99 -14.77 8.03
CA GLN A 116 0.86 -13.84 7.92
C GLN A 116 0.02 -14.07 6.64
N PRO A 117 0.61 -14.17 5.41
CA PRO A 117 -0.18 -14.42 4.21
C PRO A 117 -0.94 -15.76 4.27
N LYS A 118 -0.29 -16.84 4.77
CA LYS A 118 -0.96 -18.14 4.95
C LYS A 118 -2.12 -18.06 5.94
N PHE A 119 -1.95 -17.30 7.03
CA PHE A 119 -3.03 -17.13 8.02
C PHE A 119 -4.26 -16.46 7.41
N ILE A 120 -4.05 -15.32 6.69
CA ILE A 120 -5.13 -14.58 6.04
C ILE A 120 -5.82 -15.45 4.99
N ALA A 121 -5.05 -16.08 4.11
CA ALA A 121 -5.58 -16.97 3.07
C ALA A 121 -6.41 -18.12 3.66
N LYS A 122 -5.91 -18.79 4.71
CA LYS A 122 -6.65 -19.86 5.40
C LYS A 122 -7.95 -19.35 6.04
N TYR A 123 -7.92 -18.16 6.66
CA TYR A 123 -9.09 -17.55 7.28
C TYR A 123 -10.21 -17.26 6.27
N LEU A 124 -9.82 -16.83 5.06
CA LEU A 124 -10.73 -16.47 3.98
C LEU A 124 -11.14 -17.66 3.08
N GLY A 125 -10.40 -18.76 3.11
CA GLY A 125 -10.52 -19.83 2.11
C GLY A 125 -9.98 -19.47 0.74
N TYR A 126 -8.92 -18.64 0.68
CA TYR A 126 -8.34 -18.06 -0.53
C TYR A 126 -7.00 -18.69 -0.87
N HIS A 127 -6.56 -18.52 -2.12
CA HIS A 127 -5.20 -18.80 -2.60
C HIS A 127 -4.25 -17.68 -2.16
N TYR A 128 -2.93 -17.95 -2.10
CA TYR A 128 -1.94 -16.92 -1.84
C TYR A 128 -0.59 -17.24 -2.44
N VAL A 129 0.16 -16.18 -2.74
CA VAL A 129 1.60 -16.20 -3.01
C VAL A 129 2.27 -15.15 -2.12
N TYR A 130 3.51 -15.40 -1.74
CA TYR A 130 4.32 -14.52 -0.92
C TYR A 130 5.77 -14.57 -1.38
N GLU A 131 6.35 -13.39 -1.57
CA GLU A 131 7.77 -13.25 -1.89
C GLU A 131 8.45 -12.31 -0.90
N GLN A 132 9.56 -12.80 -0.36
CA GLN A 132 10.34 -12.08 0.64
C GLN A 132 11.37 -11.18 -0.05
N ASN A 133 11.35 -9.89 0.29
CA ASN A 133 12.27 -8.90 -0.27
C ASN A 133 13.40 -8.56 0.70
N TYR A 134 13.09 -8.58 1.99
CA TYR A 134 14.00 -8.16 3.06
C TYR A 134 14.05 -9.18 4.19
N LYS A 135 15.25 -9.35 4.75
CA LYS A 135 15.49 -10.18 5.94
C LYS A 135 16.61 -9.58 6.79
N ARG A 136 16.51 -9.69 8.10
CA ARG A 136 17.50 -9.20 9.06
C ARG A 136 17.71 -10.21 10.20
N GLY A 137 18.90 -10.15 10.80
CA GLY A 137 19.31 -11.00 11.94
C GLY A 137 19.79 -12.37 11.52
N LEU A 138 20.20 -13.18 12.51
CA LEU A 138 20.75 -14.52 12.28
C LEU A 138 19.71 -15.38 11.54
N PHE A 139 20.10 -15.92 10.38
CA PHE A 139 19.23 -16.66 9.45
C PHE A 139 17.96 -15.92 9.02
N GLY A 140 17.93 -14.57 9.08
CA GLY A 140 16.76 -13.77 8.73
C GLY A 140 15.59 -13.88 9.71
N LYS A 141 15.80 -14.43 10.91
CA LYS A 141 14.71 -14.69 11.87
C LYS A 141 14.30 -13.49 12.72
N LEU A 142 15.08 -12.42 12.73
CA LEU A 142 14.74 -11.22 13.51
C LEU A 142 13.61 -10.42 12.84
N ALA A 143 13.72 -10.21 11.54
CA ALA A 143 12.74 -9.47 10.74
C ALA A 143 12.71 -9.98 9.31
N THR A 144 11.52 -10.20 8.75
CA THR A 144 11.27 -10.46 7.33
C THR A 144 10.23 -9.50 6.80
N GLN A 145 10.34 -9.11 5.55
CA GLN A 145 9.37 -8.27 4.89
C GLN A 145 9.26 -8.69 3.43
N GLY A 146 8.06 -8.65 2.91
CA GLY A 146 7.81 -8.97 1.53
C GLY A 146 6.47 -8.45 1.05
N ASN A 147 6.13 -8.85 -0.18
CA ASN A 147 4.84 -8.62 -0.79
C ASN A 147 4.07 -9.95 -0.86
N ALA A 148 2.74 -9.85 -0.79
CA ALA A 148 1.87 -11.01 -0.98
C ALA A 148 0.65 -10.65 -1.83
N ILE A 149 0.11 -11.66 -2.51
CA ILE A 149 -1.20 -11.58 -3.14
C ILE A 149 -2.05 -12.70 -2.53
N VAL A 150 -3.22 -12.32 -2.01
CA VAL A 150 -4.24 -13.24 -1.52
C VAL A 150 -5.45 -13.10 -2.42
N SER A 151 -5.92 -14.19 -3.02
CA SER A 151 -6.96 -14.18 -4.06
C SER A 151 -8.00 -15.26 -3.83
N LYS A 152 -9.26 -14.91 -3.99
CA LYS A 152 -10.40 -15.86 -4.06
C LYS A 152 -10.29 -16.78 -5.25
N TYR A 153 -9.65 -16.32 -6.32
CA TYR A 153 -9.49 -17.04 -7.58
C TYR A 153 -8.11 -17.68 -7.67
N PRO A 154 -7.94 -18.76 -8.48
CA PRO A 154 -6.65 -19.42 -8.66
C PRO A 154 -5.54 -18.46 -9.13
N ILE A 155 -4.38 -18.59 -8.51
CA ILE A 155 -3.15 -17.93 -8.95
C ILE A 155 -2.39 -18.94 -9.79
N VAL A 156 -2.40 -18.77 -11.13
CA VAL A 156 -1.86 -19.77 -12.06
C VAL A 156 -0.37 -19.61 -12.36
N SER A 157 0.17 -18.42 -12.13
CA SER A 157 1.60 -18.17 -12.17
C SER A 157 1.97 -16.96 -11.33
N HIS A 158 3.22 -16.89 -10.86
CA HIS A 158 3.75 -15.71 -10.21
C HIS A 158 5.26 -15.60 -10.41
N LYS A 159 5.77 -14.38 -10.28
CA LYS A 159 7.19 -14.04 -10.32
C LYS A 159 7.47 -12.84 -9.41
N ASN A 160 8.59 -12.88 -8.68
CA ASN A 160 9.07 -11.71 -7.97
C ASN A 160 10.14 -11.00 -8.80
N HIS A 161 9.92 -9.74 -9.11
CA HIS A 161 10.88 -8.91 -9.81
C HIS A 161 11.62 -8.04 -8.80
N ASN A 162 12.90 -8.33 -8.55
CA ASN A 162 13.75 -7.46 -7.75
C ASN A 162 13.90 -6.11 -8.48
N LEU A 163 13.54 -5.05 -7.80
CA LEU A 163 13.63 -3.70 -8.34
C LEU A 163 15.00 -3.10 -8.09
N TYR A 164 15.33 -2.06 -8.84
CA TYR A 164 16.60 -1.35 -8.74
C TYR A 164 16.90 -0.93 -7.30
N ARG A 165 18.14 -1.10 -6.90
CA ARG A 165 18.71 -0.73 -5.61
C ARG A 165 20.06 -0.08 -5.87
N ALA A 166 20.27 1.13 -5.37
CA ALA A 166 21.49 1.92 -5.63
C ALA A 166 22.74 1.30 -4.99
N ASN A 167 22.57 0.64 -3.84
CA ASN A 167 23.65 -0.06 -3.15
C ASN A 167 23.11 -1.16 -2.24
N ASP A 168 23.97 -2.06 -1.79
CA ASP A 168 23.60 -3.24 -0.99
C ASP A 168 23.18 -2.93 0.46
N LYS A 169 23.39 -1.70 0.93
CA LYS A 169 22.94 -1.26 2.27
C LYS A 169 21.47 -0.85 2.28
N ASN A 170 20.92 -0.50 1.11
CA ASN A 170 19.51 -0.13 0.98
C ASN A 170 18.64 -1.39 1.04
N GLU A 171 17.40 -1.21 1.44
CA GLU A 171 16.41 -2.30 1.47
C GLU A 171 16.05 -2.74 0.04
N GLN A 172 16.13 -4.05 -0.22
CA GLN A 172 15.68 -4.58 -1.51
C GLN A 172 14.17 -4.42 -1.63
N ARG A 173 13.73 -3.71 -2.65
CA ARG A 173 12.33 -3.59 -3.05
C ARG A 173 12.02 -4.54 -4.19
N SER A 174 10.73 -4.89 -4.34
CA SER A 174 10.30 -5.76 -5.44
C SER A 174 8.90 -5.41 -5.93
N CYS A 175 8.59 -5.93 -7.11
CA CYS A 175 7.25 -6.04 -7.66
C CYS A 175 6.87 -7.52 -7.74
N LEU A 176 5.89 -7.93 -6.94
CA LEU A 176 5.29 -9.25 -7.03
C LEU A 176 4.25 -9.25 -8.16
N ASP A 177 4.46 -10.09 -9.13
CA ASP A 177 3.66 -10.26 -10.35
C ASP A 177 2.94 -11.60 -10.27
N ALA A 178 1.62 -11.62 -10.48
CA ALA A 178 0.84 -12.83 -10.52
C ALA A 178 -0.25 -12.78 -11.58
N ILE A 179 -0.52 -13.92 -12.21
CA ILE A 179 -1.65 -14.13 -13.12
C ILE A 179 -2.77 -14.81 -12.35
N ILE A 180 -3.93 -14.17 -12.34
CA ILE A 180 -5.16 -14.66 -11.72
C ILE A 180 -6.09 -15.15 -12.81
N ASP A 181 -6.65 -16.36 -12.63
CA ASP A 181 -7.53 -17.00 -13.59
C ASP A 181 -9.00 -16.95 -13.12
N PHE A 182 -9.85 -16.26 -13.88
CA PHE A 182 -11.31 -16.19 -13.64
C PHE A 182 -12.08 -17.21 -14.47
N GLY A 183 -11.42 -18.24 -15.00
CA GLY A 183 -12.03 -19.24 -15.87
C GLY A 183 -12.53 -18.63 -17.17
N LYS A 184 -13.84 -18.75 -17.45
CA LYS A 184 -14.44 -18.21 -18.69
C LYS A 184 -14.36 -16.69 -18.81
N ALA A 185 -14.20 -15.96 -17.71
CA ALA A 185 -14.06 -14.52 -17.73
C ALA A 185 -12.63 -14.04 -18.09
N GLY A 186 -11.70 -14.98 -18.30
CA GLY A 186 -10.34 -14.70 -18.73
C GLY A 186 -9.35 -14.57 -17.58
N ARG A 187 -8.21 -13.96 -17.86
CA ARG A 187 -7.10 -13.79 -16.94
C ARG A 187 -6.75 -12.32 -16.78
N ILE A 188 -6.22 -11.99 -15.61
CA ILE A 188 -5.66 -10.67 -15.35
C ILE A 188 -4.28 -10.81 -14.73
N ARG A 189 -3.48 -9.75 -14.83
CA ARG A 189 -2.22 -9.61 -14.13
C ARG A 189 -2.38 -8.65 -12.95
N ILE A 190 -1.99 -9.10 -11.77
CA ILE A 190 -1.91 -8.29 -10.55
C ILE A 190 -0.44 -8.05 -10.24
N LEU A 191 -0.07 -6.78 -10.14
CA LEU A 191 1.25 -6.33 -9.70
C LEU A 191 1.15 -5.68 -8.33
N VAL A 192 2.00 -6.11 -7.39
CA VAL A 192 2.06 -5.53 -6.05
C VAL A 192 3.47 -5.02 -5.80
N ALA A 193 3.61 -3.71 -5.59
CA ALA A 193 4.89 -3.05 -5.41
C ALA A 193 4.96 -2.27 -4.10
N HIS A 194 6.13 -2.30 -3.46
CA HIS A 194 6.49 -1.40 -2.38
C HIS A 194 7.78 -0.68 -2.79
N LEU A 195 7.68 0.61 -3.10
CA LEU A 195 8.79 1.38 -3.66
C LEU A 195 9.69 1.96 -2.57
N SER A 196 10.91 2.32 -2.96
CA SER A 196 11.88 2.97 -2.10
C SER A 196 11.46 4.40 -1.75
N LEU A 197 11.84 4.86 -0.56
CA LEU A 197 11.79 6.27 -0.16
C LEU A 197 12.84 7.11 -0.89
N ASN A 198 13.91 6.49 -1.40
CA ASN A 198 14.93 7.17 -2.18
C ASN A 198 14.40 7.54 -3.56
N LEU A 199 14.60 8.82 -3.95
CA LEU A 199 14.05 9.37 -5.19
C LEU A 199 14.61 8.68 -6.44
N GLU A 200 15.93 8.46 -6.51
CA GLU A 200 16.57 7.80 -7.64
C GLU A 200 16.08 6.36 -7.78
N GLU A 201 16.07 5.62 -6.67
CA GLU A 201 15.62 4.23 -6.67
C GLU A 201 14.17 4.12 -7.10
N SER A 202 13.27 4.90 -6.48
CA SER A 202 11.83 4.82 -6.78
C SER A 202 11.51 5.25 -8.22
N THR A 203 12.28 6.16 -8.82
CA THR A 203 12.14 6.53 -10.23
C THR A 203 12.49 5.35 -11.13
N LYS A 204 13.68 4.75 -10.95
CA LYS A 204 14.09 3.56 -11.73
C LYS A 204 13.20 2.34 -11.48
N GLN A 205 12.68 2.20 -10.26
CA GLN A 205 11.75 1.13 -9.91
C GLN A 205 10.42 1.25 -10.67
N ILE A 206 9.87 2.45 -10.79
CA ILE A 206 8.65 2.69 -11.60
C ILE A 206 8.90 2.38 -13.08
N GLU A 207 10.04 2.76 -13.63
CA GLU A 207 10.40 2.44 -15.02
C GLU A 207 10.52 0.92 -15.24
N GLN A 208 11.07 0.18 -14.27
CA GLN A 208 11.12 -1.27 -14.34
C GLN A 208 9.73 -1.91 -14.27
N ILE A 209 8.84 -1.39 -13.41
CA ILE A 209 7.44 -1.85 -13.32
C ILE A 209 6.71 -1.59 -14.63
N TRP A 210 6.91 -0.41 -15.24
CA TRP A 210 6.29 -0.09 -16.52
C TRP A 210 6.68 -1.10 -17.61
N LYS A 211 7.94 -1.53 -17.68
CA LYS A 211 8.38 -2.56 -18.64
C LYS A 211 7.63 -3.88 -18.44
N ILE A 212 7.27 -4.24 -17.20
CA ILE A 212 6.45 -5.43 -16.92
C ILE A 212 5.03 -5.24 -17.44
N VAL A 213 4.46 -4.04 -17.21
CA VAL A 213 3.11 -3.69 -17.69
C VAL A 213 3.05 -3.69 -19.21
N GLU A 214 4.01 -3.02 -19.86
CA GLU A 214 4.10 -2.90 -21.31
C GLU A 214 4.22 -4.26 -22.02
N ALA A 215 4.94 -5.21 -21.41
CA ALA A 215 5.09 -6.57 -21.91
C ALA A 215 3.89 -7.49 -21.58
N SER A 216 2.88 -7.01 -20.83
CA SER A 216 1.75 -7.84 -20.44
C SER A 216 0.78 -8.08 -21.59
N LYS A 217 0.35 -9.33 -21.75
CA LYS A 217 -0.76 -9.70 -22.63
C LYS A 217 -2.10 -9.62 -21.92
N GLU A 218 -2.11 -9.71 -20.61
CA GLU A 218 -3.30 -9.64 -19.76
C GLU A 218 -3.58 -8.20 -19.35
N PRO A 219 -4.85 -7.83 -19.11
CA PRO A 219 -5.20 -6.61 -18.43
C PRO A 219 -4.52 -6.52 -17.05
N VAL A 220 -3.97 -5.36 -16.71
CA VAL A 220 -3.14 -5.19 -15.51
C VAL A 220 -3.84 -4.34 -14.48
N ILE A 221 -3.73 -4.76 -13.21
CA ILE A 221 -3.96 -3.92 -12.04
C ILE A 221 -2.65 -3.89 -11.24
N LEU A 222 -2.07 -2.71 -11.09
CA LEU A 222 -0.90 -2.45 -10.27
C LEU A 222 -1.35 -1.74 -8.99
N THR A 223 -0.99 -2.30 -7.83
CA THR A 223 -1.30 -1.73 -6.52
C THR A 223 -0.11 -1.75 -5.58
N GLY A 224 -0.15 -0.96 -4.53
CA GLY A 224 0.84 -0.98 -3.46
C GLY A 224 1.20 0.39 -2.92
N ASP A 225 2.23 0.40 -2.08
CA ASP A 225 2.80 1.59 -1.47
C ASP A 225 3.93 2.14 -2.35
N PHE A 226 3.69 3.31 -2.93
CA PHE A 226 4.65 3.96 -3.82
C PHE A 226 5.59 4.91 -3.09
N ASN A 227 5.38 5.13 -1.78
CA ASN A 227 6.15 6.11 -1.00
C ASN A 227 6.30 7.47 -1.70
N SER A 228 5.29 7.86 -2.46
CA SER A 228 5.34 9.01 -3.38
C SER A 228 4.00 9.71 -3.46
N ARG A 229 4.01 11.02 -3.34
CA ARG A 229 2.78 11.83 -3.46
C ARG A 229 2.32 11.97 -4.92
N PRO A 230 1.04 12.25 -5.18
CA PRO A 230 0.48 12.39 -6.54
C PRO A 230 1.20 13.45 -7.39
N GLY A 231 1.69 14.52 -6.76
CA GLY A 231 2.42 15.59 -7.43
C GLY A 231 3.86 15.25 -7.85
N SER A 232 4.42 14.09 -7.44
CA SER A 232 5.78 13.72 -7.80
C SER A 232 5.89 13.32 -9.27
N ASP A 233 7.04 13.67 -9.90
CA ASP A 233 7.23 13.44 -11.34
C ASP A 233 7.12 11.98 -11.74
N ARG A 234 7.60 11.05 -10.89
CA ARG A 234 7.51 9.62 -11.13
C ARG A 234 6.07 9.08 -11.10
N VAL A 235 5.20 9.61 -10.21
CA VAL A 235 3.78 9.24 -10.20
C VAL A 235 3.06 9.84 -11.40
N LYS A 236 3.33 11.11 -11.74
CA LYS A 236 2.81 11.76 -12.96
C LYS A 236 3.24 11.02 -14.21
N TRP A 237 4.51 10.61 -14.29
CA TRP A 237 5.05 9.86 -15.41
C TRP A 237 4.31 8.52 -15.62
N LEU A 238 4.01 7.79 -14.53
CA LEU A 238 3.23 6.55 -14.59
C LEU A 238 1.77 6.83 -14.95
N ALA A 239 1.15 7.89 -14.40
CA ALA A 239 -0.22 8.27 -14.68
C ALA A 239 -0.48 8.70 -16.14
N GLN A 240 0.57 9.08 -16.89
CA GLN A 240 0.49 9.29 -18.34
C GLN A 240 0.41 7.98 -19.15
N ARG A 241 0.74 6.83 -18.54
CA ARG A 241 0.87 5.52 -19.19
C ARG A 241 -0.16 4.52 -18.69
N MET A 242 -0.59 4.65 -17.44
CA MET A 242 -1.62 3.85 -16.80
C MET A 242 -2.67 4.78 -16.19
N ARG A 243 -3.91 4.34 -16.13
CA ARG A 243 -4.97 5.11 -15.50
C ARG A 243 -4.90 4.98 -13.96
N ASP A 244 -4.64 6.09 -13.26
CA ASP A 244 -4.78 6.18 -11.79
C ASP A 244 -6.26 6.15 -11.41
N THR A 245 -6.72 5.06 -10.81
CA THR A 245 -8.11 4.92 -10.34
C THR A 245 -8.33 5.49 -8.94
N THR A 246 -7.27 6.00 -8.31
CA THR A 246 -7.28 6.54 -6.96
C THR A 246 -7.19 8.08 -6.92
N SER A 247 -7.35 8.74 -8.06
CA SER A 247 -7.22 10.19 -8.20
C SER A 247 -8.23 10.99 -7.33
N ASN A 248 -9.33 10.35 -6.93
CA ASN A 248 -10.33 10.92 -6.02
C ASN A 248 -9.92 10.90 -4.54
N LEU A 249 -8.78 10.28 -4.19
CA LEU A 249 -8.33 10.14 -2.81
C LEU A 249 -7.27 11.18 -2.47
N ASN A 250 -7.35 11.74 -1.26
CA ASN A 250 -6.38 12.69 -0.72
C ASN A 250 -5.45 12.06 0.31
N THR A 251 -5.86 10.95 0.94
CA THR A 251 -5.07 10.30 1.99
C THR A 251 -5.20 8.79 1.94
N THR A 252 -4.09 8.11 2.24
CA THR A 252 -4.01 6.65 2.47
C THR A 252 -3.17 6.32 3.70
N TYR A 253 -2.45 7.33 4.25
CA TYR A 253 -1.53 7.18 5.37
C TYR A 253 -2.06 7.90 6.62
N LYS A 254 -2.26 7.18 7.73
CA LYS A 254 -2.96 7.66 8.93
C LYS A 254 -2.17 8.65 9.75
N ASN A 255 -0.85 8.48 9.82
CA ASN A 255 0.01 9.30 10.67
C ASN A 255 0.21 10.71 10.12
N LYS A 256 -0.19 10.97 8.88
CA LYS A 256 -0.13 12.30 8.25
C LYS A 256 -1.40 12.50 7.42
N PRO A 257 -2.36 13.31 7.90
CA PRO A 257 -3.51 13.72 7.09
C PRO A 257 -3.02 14.35 5.78
N ASP A 258 -3.77 14.17 4.72
CA ASP A 258 -3.45 14.66 3.37
C ASP A 258 -2.20 14.04 2.71
N VAL A 259 -1.81 12.84 3.16
CA VAL A 259 -0.75 12.06 2.51
C VAL A 259 -1.34 10.82 1.85
N LYS A 260 -1.37 10.84 0.52
CA LYS A 260 -1.64 9.70 -0.33
C LYS A 260 -0.33 9.17 -0.87
N ILE A 261 -0.03 7.90 -0.60
CA ILE A 261 1.17 7.19 -1.06
C ILE A 261 0.86 5.79 -1.56
N ASP A 262 -0.36 5.31 -1.35
CA ASP A 262 -0.86 4.05 -1.90
C ASP A 262 -1.71 4.31 -3.13
N TYR A 263 -1.59 3.43 -4.13
CA TYR A 263 -2.22 3.62 -5.44
C TYR A 263 -2.79 2.32 -6.00
N HIS A 264 -3.79 2.51 -6.90
CA HIS A 264 -4.16 1.55 -7.92
C HIS A 264 -4.02 2.19 -9.30
N PHE A 265 -3.26 1.54 -10.16
CA PHE A 265 -3.16 1.86 -11.58
C PHE A 265 -3.66 0.70 -12.43
N ILE A 266 -4.33 1.00 -13.53
CA ILE A 266 -4.83 -0.03 -14.46
C ILE A 266 -4.35 0.21 -15.88
N SER A 267 -4.17 -0.90 -16.62
CA SER A 267 -3.92 -0.91 -18.06
C SER A 267 -4.76 -2.01 -18.70
N GLY A 268 -5.34 -1.73 -19.85
CA GLY A 268 -6.26 -2.63 -20.55
C GLY A 268 -7.73 -2.23 -20.44
N PRO A 269 -8.65 -3.11 -20.87
CA PRO A 269 -10.06 -2.81 -21.04
C PRO A 269 -10.84 -2.87 -19.71
N TRP A 270 -10.56 -1.93 -18.83
CA TRP A 270 -11.21 -1.83 -17.51
C TRP A 270 -12.22 -0.70 -17.44
N LEU A 271 -13.41 -0.99 -16.87
CA LEU A 271 -14.21 -0.02 -16.13
C LEU A 271 -13.88 -0.14 -14.65
N HIS A 272 -13.99 0.95 -13.91
CA HIS A 272 -13.75 0.98 -12.48
C HIS A 272 -14.75 1.89 -11.75
N GLY A 273 -15.06 1.51 -10.51
CA GLY A 273 -15.81 2.34 -9.57
C GLY A 273 -14.95 3.43 -8.96
N VAL A 274 -15.49 4.06 -7.93
CA VAL A 274 -14.77 5.06 -7.14
C VAL A 274 -13.92 4.36 -6.09
N SER A 275 -12.63 4.67 -6.05
CA SER A 275 -11.73 4.17 -5.02
C SER A 275 -12.10 4.74 -3.65
N ARG A 276 -11.98 3.93 -2.63
CA ARG A 276 -12.18 4.32 -1.22
C ARG A 276 -11.14 3.67 -0.32
N VAL A 277 -10.93 4.27 0.83
CA VAL A 277 -10.05 3.75 1.88
C VAL A 277 -10.92 3.29 3.04
N ILE A 278 -10.73 2.05 3.49
CA ILE A 278 -11.43 1.47 4.63
C ILE A 278 -10.47 1.16 5.78
N GLY A 279 -11.00 0.98 6.99
CA GLY A 279 -10.21 0.64 8.18
C GLY A 279 -9.31 1.77 8.66
N PHE A 280 -9.62 3.02 8.30
CA PHE A 280 -8.88 4.19 8.74
C PHE A 280 -9.03 4.46 10.25
N ASP A 281 -10.16 4.08 10.81
CA ASP A 281 -10.51 4.14 12.23
C ASP A 281 -9.97 2.96 13.04
N LEU A 282 -9.52 1.89 12.37
CA LEU A 282 -9.05 0.67 13.02
C LEU A 282 -7.53 0.71 13.24
N ASP A 283 -7.10 0.20 14.39
CA ASP A 283 -5.68 0.10 14.74
C ASP A 283 -5.04 -1.18 14.17
N TYR A 284 -5.08 -1.36 12.83
CA TYR A 284 -4.49 -2.54 12.21
C TYR A 284 -3.16 -2.25 11.52
N SER A 285 -3.00 -1.05 10.98
CA SER A 285 -1.82 -0.54 10.29
C SER A 285 -1.82 0.98 10.38
N ASP A 286 -0.71 1.62 10.08
CA ASP A 286 -0.59 3.06 9.84
C ASP A 286 -1.07 3.48 8.45
N HIS A 287 -1.40 2.53 7.59
CA HIS A 287 -2.10 2.75 6.32
C HIS A 287 -3.58 2.34 6.42
N GLY A 288 -4.42 2.90 5.54
CA GLY A 288 -5.75 2.40 5.28
C GLY A 288 -5.73 1.34 4.18
N CYS A 289 -6.73 0.47 4.16
CA CYS A 289 -6.93 -0.49 3.10
C CYS A 289 -7.60 0.20 1.91
N LEU A 290 -6.86 0.35 0.82
CA LEU A 290 -7.32 0.96 -0.43
C LEU A 290 -8.11 -0.06 -1.25
N ILE A 291 -9.35 0.22 -1.63
CA ILE A 291 -10.19 -0.70 -2.41
C ILE A 291 -10.85 -0.02 -3.61
N ASN A 292 -11.07 -0.80 -4.67
CA ASN A 292 -11.86 -0.42 -5.83
C ASN A 292 -12.56 -1.64 -6.44
N ASP A 293 -13.69 -1.39 -7.08
CA ASP A 293 -14.41 -2.35 -7.91
C ASP A 293 -14.00 -2.16 -9.37
N TYR A 294 -13.68 -3.27 -10.04
CA TYR A 294 -13.30 -3.30 -11.44
C TYR A 294 -14.21 -4.23 -12.23
N TRP A 295 -14.48 -3.87 -13.48
CA TRP A 295 -15.22 -4.69 -14.44
C TRP A 295 -14.33 -4.90 -15.65
N LEU A 296 -14.00 -6.15 -15.94
CA LEU A 296 -13.29 -6.52 -17.15
C LEU A 296 -14.27 -6.48 -18.32
N GLN A 297 -14.00 -5.62 -19.29
CA GLN A 297 -14.81 -5.53 -20.49
C GLN A 297 -14.43 -6.65 -21.47
N ASP A 298 -15.42 -7.29 -22.07
CA ASP A 298 -15.15 -8.26 -23.15
C ASP A 298 -14.45 -7.57 -24.31
N SER A 299 -13.28 -8.08 -24.68
CA SER A 299 -12.52 -7.61 -25.86
C SER A 299 -13.16 -8.01 -27.20
N LYS A 300 -14.38 -8.59 -27.17
CA LYS A 300 -15.15 -9.03 -28.33
C LYS A 300 -16.34 -8.10 -28.54
N LYS A 301 -16.08 -6.87 -28.95
CA LYS A 301 -17.05 -6.05 -29.69
C LYS A 301 -16.29 -5.16 -30.66
#